data_ceef7274bbfac7f100127e673aa621ee
#
_entry.id   ceef7274bbfac7f100127e673aa621ee
#
_cell.length_a   1.000
_cell.length_b   1.000
_cell.length_c   1.000
_cell.angle_alpha   90.00
_cell.angle_beta   90.00
_cell.angle_gamma   90.00
#
_symmetry.space_group_name_H-M   'P 1'
#
loop_
_entity.id
_entity.type
_entity.pdbx_description
1 polymer ?
#
loop_
_entity_poly.entity_id
_entity_poly.type
_entity_poly.pdbx_seq_one_letter_code
_entity_poly.pdbx_strand_id
1 'polypeptide(L)'
;MARGSLRIYLGAAPGVGKTFAMLNEGRRRHGRGTDVVVAFVETHGRPLTAAQIGDLEVVPRARIEYRGATFEEMDTAAVIARHPRVALVD
;
A
#
# COMPACT_ATOMS: atom_id res chain seq x y z
N MET A 1 4.80 -9.95 -25.02
CA MET A 1 4.85 -9.02 -23.93
C MET A 1 4.75 -9.70 -22.59
N ALA A 2 5.65 -9.36 -21.75
CA ALA A 2 5.63 -9.97 -20.43
C ALA A 2 4.42 -9.48 -19.63
N ARG A 3 3.69 -10.39 -19.06
CA ARG A 3 2.68 -10.04 -18.14
C ARG A 3 3.31 -9.71 -16.81
N GLY A 4 3.04 -8.56 -16.29
CA GLY A 4 3.44 -8.27 -14.94
C GLY A 4 2.73 -9.22 -14.00
N SER A 5 3.47 -9.82 -13.07
CA SER A 5 2.85 -10.54 -12.00
C SER A 5 2.69 -9.58 -10.82
N LEU A 6 1.46 -9.41 -10.37
CA LEU A 6 1.19 -8.60 -9.21
C LEU A 6 1.56 -9.39 -7.96
N ARG A 7 2.41 -8.82 -7.13
CA ARG A 7 2.73 -9.40 -5.84
C ARG A 7 2.13 -8.52 -4.75
N ILE A 8 1.35 -9.13 -3.89
CA ILE A 8 0.70 -8.42 -2.81
C ILE A 8 1.40 -8.76 -1.50
N TYR A 9 1.87 -7.74 -0.80
CA TYR A 9 2.40 -7.91 0.54
C TYR A 9 1.32 -7.55 1.54
N LEU A 10 0.95 -8.51 2.36
CA LEU A 10 -0.05 -8.29 3.39
C LEU A 10 0.63 -8.20 4.75
N GLY A 11 0.19 -7.25 5.55
CA GLY A 11 0.55 -7.19 6.95
C GLY A 11 -0.14 -8.33 7.65
N ALA A 12 0.61 -9.37 8.01
CA ALA A 12 0.02 -10.63 8.40
C ALA A 12 -0.67 -10.61 9.76
N ALA A 13 -0.33 -9.69 10.64
CA ALA A 13 -0.95 -9.61 11.94
C ALA A 13 -0.82 -8.19 12.47
N PRO A 14 -1.82 -7.73 13.24
CA PRO A 14 -1.68 -6.45 13.88
C PRO A 14 -0.53 -6.52 14.87
N GLY A 15 0.39 -5.60 14.74
CA GLY A 15 1.53 -5.59 15.62
C GLY A 15 2.44 -4.44 15.29
N VAL A 16 3.05 -3.91 16.34
CA VAL A 16 4.00 -2.82 16.20
C VAL A 16 5.17 -3.31 15.35
N GLY A 17 5.52 -2.54 14.34
CA GLY A 17 6.68 -2.83 13.51
C GLY A 17 6.38 -3.63 12.25
N LYS A 18 5.23 -4.27 12.13
CA LYS A 18 4.94 -5.04 10.92
C LYS A 18 4.69 -4.15 9.72
N THR A 19 3.89 -3.11 9.89
CA THR A 19 3.66 -2.13 8.83
C THR A 19 4.95 -1.43 8.47
N PHE A 20 5.74 -1.07 9.48
CA PHE A 20 7.03 -0.42 9.27
C PHE A 20 7.95 -1.32 8.43
N ALA A 21 8.04 -2.61 8.78
CA ALA A 21 8.90 -3.55 8.08
C ALA A 21 8.43 -3.74 6.62
N MET A 22 7.12 -3.82 6.41
CA MET A 22 6.57 -3.95 5.07
C MET A 22 6.90 -2.74 4.20
N LEU A 23 6.73 -1.55 4.74
CA LEU A 23 7.06 -0.33 4.01
C LEU A 23 8.55 -0.23 3.73
N ASN A 24 9.38 -0.63 4.67
CA ASN A 24 10.82 -0.64 4.48
C ASN A 24 11.23 -1.58 3.35
N GLU A 25 10.63 -2.77 3.30
CA GLU A 25 10.89 -3.71 2.22
C GLU A 25 10.42 -3.16 0.88
N GLY A 26 9.24 -2.52 0.86
CA GLY A 26 8.72 -1.89 -0.35
C GLY A 26 9.66 -0.81 -0.87
N ARG A 27 10.21 0.00 0.02
CA ARG A 27 11.15 1.05 -0.37
C ARG A 27 12.45 0.47 -0.93
N ARG A 28 12.92 -0.62 -0.35
CA ARG A 28 14.12 -1.28 -0.88
C ARG A 28 13.90 -1.80 -2.28
N ARG A 29 12.74 -2.40 -2.54
CA ARG A 29 12.41 -2.88 -3.87
C ARG A 29 12.25 -1.74 -4.86
N HIS A 30 11.62 -0.65 -4.43
CA HIS A 30 11.49 0.55 -5.24
C HIS A 30 12.86 1.10 -5.63
N GLY A 31 13.79 1.12 -4.68
CA GLY A 31 15.14 1.59 -4.93
C GLY A 31 15.91 0.71 -5.93
N ARG A 32 15.47 -0.52 -6.13
CA ARG A 32 16.05 -1.42 -7.15
C ARG A 32 15.34 -1.34 -8.48
N GLY A 33 14.40 -0.42 -8.63
CA GLY A 33 13.68 -0.24 -9.87
C GLY A 33 12.39 -1.05 -9.99
N THR A 34 11.96 -1.72 -8.92
CA THR A 34 10.69 -2.42 -8.93
C THR A 34 9.54 -1.41 -8.80
N ASP A 35 8.49 -1.64 -9.56
CA ASP A 35 7.31 -0.77 -9.54
C ASP A 35 6.43 -1.13 -8.33
N VAL A 36 6.58 -0.37 -7.26
CA VAL A 36 5.91 -0.61 -5.98
C VAL A 36 4.92 0.51 -5.71
N VAL A 37 3.72 0.15 -5.33
CA VAL A 37 2.71 1.13 -4.89
C VAL A 37 2.21 0.77 -3.50
N VAL A 38 1.78 1.78 -2.77
CA VAL A 38 1.06 1.61 -1.51
C VAL A 38 -0.43 1.55 -1.87
N ALA A 39 -1.01 0.36 -1.78
CA ALA A 39 -2.40 0.17 -2.15
C ALA A 39 -3.34 0.53 -1.00
N PHE A 40 -3.01 0.09 0.19
CA PHE A 40 -3.78 0.45 1.38
C PHE A 40 -2.96 0.13 2.61
N VAL A 41 -2.45 1.16 3.26
CA VAL A 41 -1.65 1.00 4.47
C VAL A 41 -2.17 1.96 5.53
N GLU A 42 -2.42 1.43 6.71
CA GLU A 42 -2.85 2.23 7.84
C GLU A 42 -1.69 2.42 8.79
N THR A 43 -1.27 3.66 8.96
CA THR A 43 -0.13 3.99 9.82
C THR A 43 -0.54 4.28 11.25
N HIS A 44 -1.83 4.33 11.51
CA HIS A 44 -2.39 4.59 12.85
C HIS A 44 -1.85 5.87 13.48
N GLY A 45 -1.57 6.88 12.65
CA GLY A 45 -1.07 8.16 13.13
C GLY A 45 0.35 8.12 13.69
N ARG A 46 1.12 7.07 13.42
CA ARG A 46 2.50 6.96 13.89
C ARG A 46 3.44 7.67 12.92
N PRO A 47 4.09 8.77 13.34
CA PRO A 47 4.91 9.56 12.42
C PRO A 47 6.06 8.80 11.79
N LEU A 48 6.73 7.92 12.54
CA LEU A 48 7.86 7.18 11.99
C LEU A 48 7.41 6.16 10.96
N THR A 49 6.27 5.52 11.19
CA THR A 49 5.70 4.58 10.23
C THR A 49 5.24 5.33 8.99
N ALA A 50 4.57 6.45 9.15
CA ALA A 50 4.13 7.26 8.02
C ALA A 50 5.32 7.75 7.18
N ALA A 51 6.43 8.09 7.84
CA ALA A 51 7.63 8.54 7.15
C ALA A 51 8.24 7.44 6.27
N GLN A 52 7.99 6.17 6.58
CA GLN A 52 8.49 5.06 5.78
C GLN A 52 7.81 4.96 4.42
N ILE A 53 6.66 5.60 4.24
CA ILE A 53 6.05 5.67 2.91
C ILE A 53 7.00 6.40 1.97
N GLY A 54 7.65 7.46 2.46
CA GLY A 54 8.64 8.18 1.68
C GLY A 54 8.08 8.66 0.36
N ASP A 55 8.78 8.34 -0.71
CA ASP A 55 8.38 8.71 -2.07
C ASP A 55 7.67 7.58 -2.82
N LEU A 56 7.23 6.53 -2.11
CA LEU A 56 6.43 5.49 -2.74
C LEU A 56 5.12 6.08 -3.25
N GLU A 57 4.72 5.64 -4.43
CA GLU A 57 3.44 6.04 -4.98
C GLU A 57 2.31 5.46 -4.15
N VAL A 58 1.35 6.29 -3.78
CA VAL A 58 0.17 5.87 -3.03
C VAL A 58 -1.03 5.91 -3.95
N VAL A 59 -1.72 4.78 -4.07
CA VAL A 59 -2.98 4.75 -4.81
C VAL A 59 -4.06 5.34 -3.90
N PRO A 60 -4.79 6.36 -4.36
CA PRO A 60 -5.83 6.97 -3.52
C PRO A 60 -6.88 5.96 -3.08
N ARG A 61 -7.34 6.11 -1.86
CA ARG A 61 -8.36 5.23 -1.30
C ARG A 61 -9.73 5.51 -1.91
N ALA A 62 -10.56 4.48 -2.00
CA ALA A 62 -11.94 4.65 -2.38
C ALA A 62 -12.74 5.14 -1.18
N ARG A 63 -13.65 6.07 -1.41
CA ARG A 63 -14.53 6.59 -0.37
C ARG A 63 -15.91 6.02 -0.57
N ILE A 64 -16.46 5.47 0.49
CA ILE A 64 -17.78 4.86 0.46
C ILE A 64 -18.64 5.53 1.48
N GLU A 65 -19.78 6.05 1.05
CA GLU A 65 -20.75 6.62 1.96
C GLU A 65 -21.83 5.60 2.25
N TYR A 66 -22.11 5.41 3.52
CA TYR A 66 -23.13 4.49 3.96
C TYR A 66 -23.80 5.03 5.21
N ARG A 67 -25.09 5.27 5.11
CA ARG A 67 -25.91 5.76 6.23
C ARG A 67 -25.34 7.02 6.89
N GLY A 68 -24.90 7.97 6.06
CA GLY A 68 -24.37 9.22 6.55
C GLY A 68 -22.95 9.19 7.07
N ALA A 69 -22.30 8.02 7.03
CA ALA A 69 -20.89 7.90 7.41
C ALA A 69 -20.05 7.65 6.17
N THR A 70 -18.83 8.20 6.17
CA THR A 70 -17.89 8.00 5.09
C THR A 70 -16.81 7.02 5.53
N PHE A 71 -16.59 6.00 4.74
CA PHE A 71 -15.56 5.00 4.98
C PHE A 71 -14.54 5.04 3.87
N GLU A 72 -13.30 4.69 4.21
CA GLU A 72 -12.25 4.56 3.22
C GLU A 72 -11.82 3.11 3.13
N GLU A 73 -11.60 2.64 1.90
CA GLU A 73 -11.08 1.30 1.69
C GLU A 73 -10.14 1.29 0.50
N MET A 74 -9.45 0.17 0.31
CA MET A 74 -8.57 0.02 -0.84
C MET A 74 -9.38 0.13 -2.12
N ASP A 75 -8.90 0.95 -3.05
CA ASP A 75 -9.50 1.03 -4.37
C ASP A 75 -8.92 -0.08 -5.24
N THR A 76 -9.50 -1.26 -5.13
CA THR A 76 -9.02 -2.45 -5.82
C THR A 76 -8.96 -2.25 -7.34
N ALA A 77 -9.99 -1.62 -7.89
CA ALA A 77 -10.03 -1.38 -9.33
C ALA A 77 -8.89 -0.47 -9.77
N ALA A 78 -8.61 0.58 -9.00
CA ALA A 78 -7.52 1.49 -9.31
C ALA A 78 -6.15 0.79 -9.21
N VAL A 79 -5.96 -0.05 -8.20
CA VAL A 79 -4.73 -0.81 -8.05
C VAL A 79 -4.51 -1.74 -9.25
N ILE A 80 -5.55 -2.46 -9.64
CA ILE A 80 -5.47 -3.36 -10.78
C ILE A 80 -5.20 -2.57 -12.07
N ALA A 81 -5.89 -1.47 -12.26
CA ALA A 81 -5.70 -0.64 -13.45
C ALA A 81 -4.30 -0.04 -13.52
N ARG A 82 -3.68 0.21 -12.37
CA ARG A 82 -2.32 0.77 -12.30
C ARG A 82 -1.27 -0.24 -12.73
N HIS A 83 -1.55 -1.54 -12.62
CA HIS A 83 -0.64 -2.63 -12.96
C HIS A 83 0.71 -2.55 -12.23
N PRO A 84 0.73 -2.38 -10.92
CA PRO A 84 2.02 -2.37 -10.22
C PRO A 84 2.63 -3.76 -10.18
N ARG A 85 3.92 -3.81 -9.98
CA ARG A 85 4.60 -5.07 -9.76
C ARG A 85 4.37 -5.57 -8.35
N VAL A 86 4.34 -4.65 -7.40
CA VAL A 86 4.13 -4.94 -5.98
C VAL A 86 3.12 -3.94 -5.43
N ALA A 87 2.13 -4.45 -4.73
CA ALA A 87 1.17 -3.62 -4.00
C ALA A 87 1.28 -3.93 -2.52
N LEU A 88 1.43 -2.90 -1.71
CA LEU A 88 1.54 -3.06 -0.27
C LEU A 88 0.16 -2.86 0.36
N VAL A 89 -0.29 -3.87 1.09
CA VAL A 89 -1.61 -3.88 1.73
C VAL A 89 -1.46 -4.29 3.18
N ASP A 90 -2.05 -3.50 4.05
CA ASP A 90 -1.99 -3.76 5.49
C ASP A 90 -3.38 -4.02 6.04
#